data_7599c81ddc0826f6a99859166cd389f6
#
_entry.id   7599c81ddc0826f6a99859166cd389f6
#
_cell.length_a   1.000
_cell.length_b   1.000
_cell.length_c   1.000
_cell.angle_alpha   90.00
_cell.angle_beta   90.00
_cell.angle_gamma   90.00
#
_symmetry.space_group_name_H-M   'P 1'
#
loop_
_entity.id
_entity.type
_entity.pdbx_description
1 polymer ?
#
loop_
_entity_poly.entity_id
_entity_poly.type
_entity_poly.pdbx_seq_one_letter_code
_entity_poly.pdbx_strand_id
1 'polypeptide(L)'
;LSDSKQQLTPQEFISLIHSLHINTENTPQAESLLLIERTMIEHIDNQISNLLKKRMLTAEKIASIKKENNIPILQPSQWSKVVERYQKEALPDSCYQKFLEEYLNILHHYSLERQQNILIDRKSPKDE
;
A
#
# COMPACT_ATOMS: atom_id res chain seq x y z
N LEU A 1 -7.97 0.50 -10.25
CA LEU A 1 -6.86 1.40 -10.47
C LEU A 1 -7.00 2.66 -9.65
N SER A 2 -5.91 3.14 -9.12
CA SER A 2 -5.92 4.31 -8.27
C SER A 2 -6.46 5.54 -8.97
N ASP A 3 -6.20 5.69 -10.26
CA ASP A 3 -6.63 6.85 -11.03
C ASP A 3 -8.15 6.94 -11.15
N SER A 4 -8.81 5.79 -11.24
CA SER A 4 -10.26 5.77 -11.37
C SER A 4 -10.96 6.21 -10.09
N LYS A 5 -10.24 6.23 -8.98
CA LYS A 5 -10.79 6.62 -7.68
C LYS A 5 -10.58 8.09 -7.35
N GLN A 6 -9.83 8.77 -8.15
CA GLN A 6 -9.68 10.21 -7.98
C GLN A 6 -10.99 10.88 -8.32
N GLN A 7 -11.52 11.60 -7.35
CA GLN A 7 -12.80 12.23 -7.52
C GLN A 7 -12.60 13.69 -7.93
N LEU A 8 -12.72 13.90 -9.22
CA LEU A 8 -12.75 15.26 -9.76
C LEU A 8 -14.16 15.79 -9.61
N THR A 9 -14.28 17.05 -9.25
CA THR A 9 -15.56 17.74 -9.35
C THR A 9 -15.92 17.87 -10.83
N PRO A 10 -17.21 18.01 -11.18
CA PRO A 10 -17.59 18.26 -12.57
C PRO A 10 -16.86 19.46 -13.18
N GLN A 11 -16.62 20.50 -12.39
CA GLN A 11 -15.92 21.69 -12.86
C GLN A 11 -14.44 21.42 -13.12
N GLU A 12 -13.80 20.65 -12.26
CA GLU A 12 -12.41 20.24 -12.46
C GLU A 12 -12.26 19.37 -13.71
N PHE A 13 -13.21 18.48 -13.92
CA PHE A 13 -13.23 17.63 -15.10
C PHE A 13 -13.38 18.44 -16.38
N ILE A 14 -14.33 19.39 -16.38
CA ILE A 14 -14.55 20.29 -17.52
C ILE A 14 -13.30 21.13 -17.78
N SER A 15 -12.67 21.65 -16.74
CA SER A 15 -11.44 22.43 -16.88
C SER A 15 -10.32 21.59 -17.47
N LEU A 16 -10.20 20.35 -17.06
CA LEU A 16 -9.19 19.44 -17.60
C LEU A 16 -9.43 19.19 -19.09
N ILE A 17 -10.65 18.89 -19.48
CA ILE A 17 -11.02 18.65 -20.87
C ILE A 17 -10.75 19.90 -21.71
N HIS A 18 -11.13 21.07 -21.19
CA HIS A 18 -10.91 22.35 -21.88
C HIS A 18 -9.43 22.62 -22.08
N SER A 19 -8.63 22.36 -21.06
CA SER A 19 -7.18 22.53 -21.11
C SER A 19 -6.56 21.63 -22.19
N LEU A 20 -6.97 20.37 -22.25
CA LEU A 20 -6.51 19.44 -23.28
C LEU A 20 -6.88 19.91 -24.68
N HIS A 21 -8.05 20.50 -24.82
CA HIS A 21 -8.55 21.00 -26.10
C HIS A 21 -7.74 22.19 -26.61
N ILE A 22 -7.38 23.10 -25.69
CA ILE A 22 -6.62 24.29 -26.02
C ILE A 22 -5.19 23.95 -26.44
N ASN A 23 -4.62 22.91 -25.85
CA ASN A 23 -3.21 22.56 -26.04
C ASN A 23 -3.02 21.45 -27.07
N THR A 24 -3.85 21.34 -28.08
CA THR A 24 -3.77 20.27 -29.07
C THR A 24 -2.44 20.22 -29.79
N GLU A 25 -1.79 21.37 -30.01
CA GLU A 25 -0.51 21.43 -30.69
C GLU A 25 0.61 20.76 -29.87
N ASN A 26 0.46 20.76 -28.54
CA ASN A 26 1.44 20.18 -27.63
C ASN A 26 1.10 18.73 -27.24
N THR A 27 0.01 18.16 -27.77
CA THR A 27 -0.46 16.84 -27.39
C THR A 27 0.60 15.74 -27.55
N PRO A 28 1.37 15.66 -28.67
CA PRO A 28 2.39 14.62 -28.80
C PRO A 28 3.48 14.73 -27.74
N GLN A 29 3.90 15.94 -27.39
CA GLN A 29 4.90 16.14 -26.36
C GLN A 29 4.33 15.80 -24.99
N ALA A 30 3.08 16.20 -24.73
CA ALA A 30 2.40 15.88 -23.49
C ALA A 30 2.22 14.39 -23.35
N GLU A 31 1.89 13.67 -24.42
CA GLU A 31 1.75 12.22 -24.40
C GLU A 31 3.08 11.55 -24.10
N SER A 32 4.18 12.05 -24.67
CA SER A 32 5.52 11.53 -24.39
C SER A 32 5.89 11.70 -22.93
N LEU A 33 5.61 12.88 -22.37
CA LEU A 33 5.89 13.15 -20.96
C LEU A 33 5.03 12.26 -20.06
N LEU A 34 3.76 12.10 -20.40
CA LEU A 34 2.87 11.23 -19.64
C LEU A 34 3.33 9.77 -19.70
N LEU A 35 3.81 9.32 -20.85
CA LEU A 35 4.31 7.97 -20.98
C LEU A 35 5.51 7.73 -20.07
N ILE A 36 6.42 8.69 -19.98
CA ILE A 36 7.59 8.59 -19.10
C ILE A 36 7.12 8.45 -17.65
N GLU A 37 6.20 9.31 -17.20
CA GLU A 37 5.75 9.28 -15.82
C GLU A 37 4.93 8.03 -15.51
N ARG A 38 4.12 7.57 -16.44
CA ARG A 38 3.36 6.32 -16.26
C ARG A 38 4.28 5.11 -16.19
N THR A 39 5.35 5.11 -16.97
CA THR A 39 6.35 4.05 -16.90
C THR A 39 7.05 4.06 -15.54
N MET A 40 7.31 5.24 -14.99
CA MET A 40 7.86 5.38 -13.65
C MET A 40 6.90 4.83 -12.59
N ILE A 41 5.61 5.17 -12.69
CA ILE A 41 4.59 4.64 -11.78
C ILE A 41 4.55 3.11 -11.83
N GLU A 42 4.58 2.55 -13.03
CA GLU A 42 4.59 1.09 -13.22
C GLU A 42 5.79 0.45 -12.51
N HIS A 43 6.96 1.05 -12.67
CA HIS A 43 8.16 0.56 -12.01
C HIS A 43 8.03 0.62 -10.49
N ILE A 44 7.51 1.73 -9.97
CA ILE A 44 7.27 1.92 -8.53
C ILE A 44 6.26 0.89 -8.03
N ASP A 45 5.16 0.69 -8.76
CA ASP A 45 4.13 -0.28 -8.38
C ASP A 45 4.70 -1.70 -8.31
N ASN A 46 5.57 -2.06 -9.25
CA ASN A 46 6.23 -3.36 -9.22
C ASN A 46 7.08 -3.52 -7.97
N GLN A 47 7.80 -2.48 -7.58
CA GLN A 47 8.59 -2.49 -6.35
C GLN A 47 7.69 -2.63 -5.12
N ILE A 48 6.61 -1.86 -5.05
CA ILE A 48 5.65 -1.95 -3.94
C ILE A 48 5.07 -3.36 -3.85
N SER A 49 4.65 -3.92 -4.99
CA SER A 49 4.08 -5.26 -5.03
C SER A 49 5.07 -6.30 -4.47
N ASN A 50 6.31 -6.23 -4.89
CA ASN A 50 7.33 -7.16 -4.43
C ASN A 50 7.61 -7.00 -2.94
N LEU A 51 7.66 -5.77 -2.46
CA LEU A 51 7.91 -5.49 -1.04
C LEU A 51 6.74 -5.91 -0.17
N LEU A 52 5.52 -5.75 -0.64
CA LEU A 52 4.33 -6.22 0.10
C LEU A 52 4.34 -7.74 0.24
N LYS A 53 4.69 -8.46 -0.82
CA LYS A 53 4.83 -9.93 -0.73
C LYS A 53 5.89 -10.33 0.27
N LYS A 54 7.05 -9.69 0.23
CA LYS A 54 8.13 -9.96 1.19
C LYS A 54 7.68 -9.69 2.61
N ARG A 55 6.93 -8.61 2.81
CA ARG A 55 6.44 -8.26 4.13
C ARG A 55 5.48 -9.31 4.66
N MET A 56 4.58 -9.80 3.83
CA MET A 56 3.65 -10.86 4.23
C MET A 56 4.36 -12.16 4.57
N LEU A 57 5.34 -12.56 3.76
CA LEU A 57 6.12 -13.76 4.04
C LEU A 57 6.97 -13.60 5.30
N THR A 58 7.48 -12.41 5.55
CA THR A 58 8.24 -12.14 6.77
C THR A 58 7.33 -12.18 7.99
N ALA A 59 6.10 -11.69 7.87
CA ALA A 59 5.12 -11.80 8.96
C ALA A 59 4.86 -13.27 9.33
N GLU A 60 4.83 -14.16 8.34
CA GLU A 60 4.69 -15.60 8.60
C GLU A 60 5.89 -16.15 9.36
N LYS A 61 7.09 -15.72 9.02
CA LYS A 61 8.30 -16.13 9.76
C LYS A 61 8.26 -15.63 11.20
N ILE A 62 7.80 -14.41 11.39
CA ILE A 62 7.63 -13.85 12.74
C ILE A 62 6.63 -14.68 13.53
N ALA A 63 5.53 -15.08 12.91
CA ALA A 63 4.53 -15.92 13.56
C ALA A 63 5.13 -17.25 14.03
N SER A 64 5.96 -17.86 13.20
CA SER A 64 6.65 -19.10 13.57
C SER A 64 7.55 -18.92 14.78
N ILE A 65 8.32 -17.85 14.80
CA ILE A 65 9.21 -17.54 15.91
C ILE A 65 8.40 -17.30 17.19
N LYS A 66 7.32 -16.54 17.10
CA LYS A 66 6.46 -16.25 18.24
C LYS A 66 5.85 -17.52 18.79
N LYS A 67 5.38 -18.40 17.91
CA LYS A 67 4.81 -19.67 18.32
C LYS A 67 5.81 -20.54 19.07
N GLU A 68 7.00 -20.65 18.55
CA GLU A 68 8.04 -21.47 19.15
C GLU A 68 8.48 -20.95 20.52
N ASN A 69 8.33 -19.67 20.76
CA ASN A 69 8.78 -19.01 21.98
C ASN A 69 7.64 -18.53 22.88
N ASN A 70 6.41 -18.96 22.59
CA ASN A 70 5.22 -18.57 23.35
C ASN A 70 5.02 -17.07 23.48
N ILE A 71 5.31 -16.36 22.40
CA ILE A 71 5.12 -14.90 22.34
C ILE A 71 3.76 -14.61 21.69
N PRO A 72 2.97 -13.70 22.26
CA PRO A 72 1.69 -13.33 21.65
C PRO A 72 1.86 -12.76 20.25
N ILE A 73 0.94 -13.08 19.34
CA ILE A 73 0.95 -12.52 18.00
C ILE A 73 0.75 -11.01 18.06
N LEU A 74 -0.23 -10.55 18.83
CA LEU A 74 -0.48 -9.13 18.96
C LEU A 74 0.48 -8.51 19.97
N GLN A 75 1.30 -7.61 19.50
CA GLN A 75 2.23 -6.85 20.32
C GLN A 75 2.04 -5.36 20.04
N PRO A 76 1.13 -4.69 20.80
CA PRO A 76 0.77 -3.29 20.52
C PRO A 76 1.96 -2.33 20.46
N SER A 77 2.96 -2.54 21.32
CA SER A 77 4.14 -1.67 21.35
C SER A 77 4.95 -1.76 20.04
N GLN A 78 5.01 -2.93 19.44
CA GLN A 78 5.71 -3.10 18.16
C GLN A 78 4.94 -2.42 17.04
N TRP A 79 3.62 -2.55 17.05
CA TRP A 79 2.79 -1.88 16.04
C TRP A 79 2.90 -0.36 16.15
N SER A 80 2.92 0.17 17.36
CA SER A 80 3.10 1.61 17.58
C SER A 80 4.40 2.11 16.95
N LYS A 81 5.47 1.33 17.04
CA LYS A 81 6.75 1.70 16.41
C LYS A 81 6.65 1.72 14.89
N VAL A 82 5.89 0.79 14.32
CA VAL A 82 5.65 0.77 12.87
C VAL A 82 4.91 2.04 12.46
N VAL A 83 3.84 2.38 13.16
CA VAL A 83 3.06 3.59 12.89
C VAL A 83 3.94 4.84 12.97
N GLU A 84 4.75 4.94 14.01
CA GLU A 84 5.64 6.08 14.17
C GLU A 84 6.62 6.23 13.01
N ARG A 85 7.18 5.13 12.53
CA ARG A 85 8.09 5.17 11.38
C ARG A 85 7.41 5.67 10.12
N TYR A 86 6.20 5.18 9.85
CA TYR A 86 5.44 5.64 8.69
C TYR A 86 5.07 7.11 8.80
N GLN A 87 4.67 7.56 9.99
CA GLN A 87 4.32 8.96 10.21
C GLN A 87 5.52 9.88 10.03
N LYS A 88 6.68 9.43 10.46
CA LYS A 88 7.92 10.22 10.35
C LYS A 88 8.29 10.51 8.90
N GLU A 89 8.01 9.59 8.00
CA GLU A 89 8.32 9.71 6.57
C GLU A 89 7.14 10.20 5.73
N ALA A 90 6.01 10.47 6.37
CA ALA A 90 4.78 10.82 5.65
C ALA A 90 4.82 12.23 5.08
N LEU A 91 4.17 12.41 3.95
CA LEU A 91 3.88 13.75 3.45
C LEU A 91 2.91 14.44 4.41
N PRO A 92 3.08 15.76 4.63
CA PRO A 92 2.30 16.46 5.65
C PRO A 92 0.87 16.80 5.26
N ASP A 93 0.50 16.67 3.97
CA ASP A 93 -0.82 17.06 3.51
C ASP A 93 -1.93 16.13 4.04
N SER A 94 -3.15 16.66 4.11
CA SER A 94 -4.27 15.92 4.66
C SER A 94 -4.68 14.71 3.82
N CYS A 95 -4.49 14.79 2.52
CA CYS A 95 -4.80 13.68 1.61
C CYS A 95 -3.91 12.49 1.91
N TYR A 96 -2.60 12.72 2.04
CA TYR A 96 -1.66 11.64 2.35
C TYR A 96 -1.92 11.07 3.75
N GLN A 97 -2.23 11.93 4.73
CA GLN A 97 -2.50 11.49 6.09
C GLN A 97 -3.72 10.57 6.15
N LYS A 98 -4.77 10.89 5.39
CA LYS A 98 -5.95 10.04 5.32
C LYS A 98 -5.62 8.69 4.65
N PHE A 99 -4.89 8.74 3.55
CA PHE A 99 -4.41 7.52 2.90
C PHE A 99 -3.61 6.66 3.87
N LEU A 100 -2.68 7.26 4.58
CA LEU A 100 -1.80 6.54 5.49
C LEU A 100 -2.58 5.85 6.62
N GLU A 101 -3.58 6.53 7.18
CA GLU A 101 -4.44 5.95 8.20
C GLU A 101 -5.13 4.69 7.69
N GLU A 102 -5.73 4.76 6.51
CA GLU A 102 -6.42 3.61 5.92
C GLU A 102 -5.45 2.49 5.56
N TYR A 103 -4.32 2.84 4.98
CA TYR A 103 -3.28 1.89 4.63
C TYR A 103 -2.77 1.12 5.85
N LEU A 104 -2.46 1.83 6.92
CA LEU A 104 -1.94 1.20 8.14
C LEU A 104 -2.96 0.26 8.77
N ASN A 105 -4.24 0.63 8.76
CA ASN A 105 -5.28 -0.24 9.27
C ASN A 105 -5.37 -1.54 8.48
N ILE A 106 -5.34 -1.45 7.16
CA ILE A 106 -5.39 -2.62 6.29
C ILE A 106 -4.14 -3.46 6.46
N LEU A 107 -2.99 -2.83 6.48
CA LEU A 107 -1.72 -3.51 6.63
C LEU A 107 -1.66 -4.30 7.94
N HIS A 108 -2.07 -3.68 9.03
CA HIS A 108 -2.09 -4.32 10.35
C HIS A 108 -3.04 -5.51 10.37
N HIS A 109 -4.25 -5.31 9.85
CA HIS A 109 -5.26 -6.35 9.82
C HIS A 109 -4.75 -7.61 9.11
N TYR A 110 -4.23 -7.46 7.90
CA TYR A 110 -3.79 -8.61 7.10
C TYR A 110 -2.47 -9.19 7.59
N SER A 111 -1.62 -8.39 8.19
CA SER A 111 -0.40 -8.89 8.80
C SER A 111 -0.73 -9.83 9.98
N LEU A 112 -1.69 -9.44 10.81
CA LEU A 112 -2.15 -10.30 11.91
C LEU A 112 -2.85 -11.55 11.39
N GLU A 113 -3.66 -11.41 10.36
CA GLU A 113 -4.36 -12.55 9.76
C GLU A 113 -3.37 -13.58 9.22
N ARG A 114 -2.32 -13.14 8.53
CA ARG A 114 -1.26 -14.04 8.05
C ARG A 114 -0.60 -14.78 9.20
N GLN A 115 -0.32 -14.08 10.29
CA GLN A 115 0.29 -14.71 11.47
C GLN A 115 -0.64 -15.73 12.11
N GLN A 116 -1.92 -15.41 12.23
CA GLN A 116 -2.90 -16.34 12.79
C GLN A 116 -3.07 -17.58 11.92
N ASN A 117 -3.05 -17.43 10.62
CA ASN A 117 -3.17 -18.55 9.69
C ASN A 117 -2.02 -19.53 9.85
N ILE A 118 -0.83 -19.06 10.10
CA ILE A 118 0.33 -19.93 10.36
C ILE A 118 0.10 -20.79 11.62
N LEU A 119 -0.48 -20.21 12.66
CA LEU A 119 -0.80 -20.94 13.88
C LEU A 119 -1.85 -22.02 13.61
N ILE A 120 -2.88 -21.71 12.84
CA ILE A 120 -3.95 -22.64 12.51
C ILE A 120 -3.39 -23.80 11.68
N ASP A 121 -2.60 -23.52 10.67
CA ASP A 121 -2.02 -24.55 9.81
C ASP A 121 -1.16 -25.53 10.60
N ARG A 122 -0.41 -25.03 11.56
CA ARG A 122 0.45 -25.88 12.39
C ARG A 122 -0.33 -26.77 13.36
N LYS A 123 -1.59 -26.43 13.61
CA LYS A 123 -2.48 -27.24 14.44
C LYS A 123 -3.34 -28.19 13.61
N SER A 124 -3.18 -28.17 12.31
CA SER A 124 -4.01 -28.96 11.41
C SER A 124 -3.69 -30.45 11.55
N PRO A 125 -4.71 -31.30 11.64
CA PRO A 125 -4.52 -32.75 11.73
C PRO A 125 -3.84 -33.36 10.50
N LYS A 126 -3.83 -32.69 9.39
CA LYS A 126 -3.23 -33.21 8.17
C LYS A 126 -1.74 -33.48 8.32
N ASP A 127 -1.14 -32.94 9.34
CA ASP A 127 0.28 -33.11 9.61
C ASP A 127 0.60 -34.47 10.23
N GLU A 128 -0.41 -35.21 10.51
CA GLU A 128 -0.23 -36.56 11.06
C GLU A 128 0.28 -37.51 9.97
#